data_6ed8c446c0fc544038a55926e7aaac4f
#
_entry.id   6ed8c446c0fc544038a55926e7aaac4f
#
_cell.length_a   1.000
_cell.length_b   1.000
_cell.length_c   1.000
_cell.angle_alpha   90.00
_cell.angle_beta   90.00
_cell.angle_gamma   90.00
#
_symmetry.space_group_name_H-M   'P 1'
#
loop_
_entity.id
_entity.type
_entity.pdbx_description
1 polymer ?
#
loop_
_entity_poly.entity_id
_entity_poly.type
_entity_poly.pdbx_seq_one_letter_code
_entity_poly.pdbx_strand_id
1 'polypeptide(L)'
;MVRYAVSAATDPAALLADLIAELERLAESKPDKLETTLLIHPGVLADFADYNDFLEVAEDTVAELDLEGVIQVASFHPDYQFDGSQPDDIGNATNRSPYPTLHLIREESIARAVEAFPEAETIYETNIATLEKLGADGWAALQRQCRDDADQAATGAA
;
A
#
# COMPACT_ATOMS: atom_id res chain seq x y z
N MET A 1 -13.06 6.64 7.52
CA MET A 1 -12.01 6.24 8.50
C MET A 1 -11.02 5.31 7.82
N VAL A 2 -9.73 5.46 8.13
CA VAL A 2 -8.64 4.58 7.64
C VAL A 2 -8.30 3.56 8.74
N ARG A 3 -8.16 2.29 8.38
CA ARG A 3 -7.67 1.23 9.27
C ARG A 3 -6.21 0.89 8.93
N TYR A 4 -5.38 0.86 9.95
CA TYR A 4 -4.01 0.34 9.89
C TYR A 4 -4.00 -1.04 10.55
N ALA A 5 -3.83 -2.09 9.76
CA ALA A 5 -3.72 -3.47 10.22
C ALA A 5 -2.28 -3.95 10.03
N VAL A 6 -1.62 -4.35 11.11
CA VAL A 6 -0.26 -4.91 11.02
C VAL A 6 -0.36 -6.42 11.14
N SER A 7 0.07 -7.11 10.08
CA SER A 7 0.14 -8.58 10.05
C SER A 7 1.42 -9.06 10.73
N ALA A 8 1.29 -10.09 11.55
CA ALA A 8 2.40 -10.84 12.12
C ALA A 8 2.85 -12.02 11.25
N ALA A 9 2.29 -12.16 10.05
CA ALA A 9 2.58 -13.25 9.13
C ALA A 9 4.07 -13.29 8.76
N THR A 10 4.63 -14.49 8.71
CA THR A 10 6.01 -14.76 8.31
C THR A 10 6.11 -15.64 7.06
N ASP A 11 4.97 -16.04 6.50
CA ASP A 11 4.84 -16.79 5.27
C ASP A 11 3.63 -16.31 4.44
N PRO A 12 3.61 -16.55 3.12
CA PRO A 12 2.54 -16.09 2.25
C PRO A 12 1.15 -16.64 2.58
N ALA A 13 1.05 -17.87 3.09
CA ALA A 13 -0.23 -18.49 3.45
C ALA A 13 -0.86 -17.78 4.66
N ALA A 14 -0.08 -17.43 5.66
CA ALA A 14 -0.54 -16.66 6.82
C ALA A 14 -0.94 -15.23 6.40
N LEU A 15 -0.20 -14.60 5.49
CA LEU A 15 -0.57 -13.28 4.95
C LEU A 15 -1.89 -13.35 4.16
N LEU A 16 -2.09 -14.41 3.37
CA LEU A 16 -3.35 -14.61 2.64
C LEU A 16 -4.55 -14.70 3.60
N ALA A 17 -4.41 -15.40 4.71
CA ALA A 17 -5.46 -15.49 5.73
C ALA A 17 -5.79 -14.10 6.33
N ASP A 18 -4.77 -13.29 6.61
CA ASP A 18 -4.96 -11.91 7.09
C ASP A 18 -5.60 -11.03 6.02
N LEU A 19 -5.20 -11.18 4.75
CA LEU A 19 -5.80 -10.46 3.63
C LEU A 19 -7.30 -10.76 3.49
N ILE A 20 -7.67 -12.04 3.53
CA ILE A 20 -9.08 -12.46 3.47
C ILE A 20 -9.87 -11.80 4.62
N ALA A 21 -9.37 -11.89 5.83
CA ALA A 21 -10.04 -11.32 7.00
C ALA A 21 -10.23 -9.79 6.89
N GLU A 22 -9.26 -9.06 6.36
CA GLU A 22 -9.37 -7.61 6.19
C GLU A 22 -10.24 -7.22 4.98
N LEU A 23 -10.28 -8.01 3.90
CA LEU A 23 -11.21 -7.83 2.78
C LEU A 23 -12.66 -8.02 3.22
N GLU A 24 -12.94 -9.09 3.95
CA GLU A 24 -14.29 -9.35 4.51
C GLU A 24 -14.70 -8.25 5.47
N ARG A 25 -13.82 -7.84 6.38
CA ARG A 25 -14.07 -6.72 7.31
C ARG A 25 -14.40 -5.43 6.59
N LEU A 26 -13.64 -5.10 5.55
CA LEU A 26 -13.89 -3.90 4.75
C LEU A 26 -15.23 -4.00 4.03
N ALA A 27 -15.53 -5.14 3.40
CA ALA A 27 -16.78 -5.38 2.68
C ALA A 27 -18.02 -5.27 3.58
N GLU A 28 -17.96 -5.83 4.79
CA GLU A 28 -19.06 -5.81 5.76
C GLU A 28 -19.25 -4.46 6.45
N SER A 29 -18.21 -3.63 6.49
CA SER A 29 -18.27 -2.33 7.13
C SER A 29 -18.96 -1.29 6.24
N LYS A 30 -19.66 -0.34 6.87
CA LYS A 30 -20.22 0.79 6.12
C LYS A 30 -19.13 1.78 5.73
N PRO A 31 -19.22 2.43 4.54
CA PRO A 31 -18.20 3.38 4.06
C PRO A 31 -17.92 4.55 5.02
N ASP A 32 -18.94 5.02 5.75
CA ASP A 32 -18.79 6.09 6.75
C ASP A 32 -18.00 5.64 8.00
N LYS A 33 -17.90 4.33 8.24
CA LYS A 33 -17.19 3.73 9.37
C LYS A 33 -15.78 3.27 8.99
N LEU A 34 -15.65 2.62 7.85
CA LEU A 34 -14.37 2.12 7.34
C LEU A 34 -14.32 2.31 5.83
N GLU A 35 -13.47 3.19 5.38
CA GLU A 35 -13.34 3.55 3.97
C GLU A 35 -12.23 2.78 3.27
N THR A 36 -11.12 2.56 3.97
CA THR A 36 -9.93 1.91 3.43
C THR A 36 -9.10 1.23 4.51
N THR A 37 -8.36 0.18 4.15
CA THR A 37 -7.46 -0.55 5.05
C THR A 37 -6.06 -0.61 4.45
N LEU A 38 -5.06 -0.27 5.26
CA LEU A 38 -3.65 -0.55 4.96
C LEU A 38 -3.24 -1.81 5.72
N LEU A 39 -3.04 -2.91 5.00
CA LEU A 39 -2.52 -4.16 5.55
C LEU A 39 -0.99 -4.15 5.43
N ILE A 40 -0.31 -3.87 6.53
CA ILE A 40 1.14 -3.75 6.62
C ILE A 40 1.72 -5.08 7.08
N HIS A 41 2.68 -5.64 6.33
CA HIS A 41 3.22 -6.99 6.61
C HIS A 41 4.76 -7.02 6.62
N PRO A 42 5.38 -6.55 7.73
CA PRO A 42 6.84 -6.39 7.80
C PRO A 42 7.63 -7.70 7.76
N GLY A 43 7.00 -8.83 8.10
CA GLY A 43 7.65 -10.13 8.29
C GLY A 43 7.59 -11.06 7.08
N VAL A 44 6.99 -10.66 5.97
CA VAL A 44 6.80 -11.50 4.78
C VAL A 44 6.85 -10.68 3.50
N LEU A 45 7.32 -11.30 2.41
CA LEU A 45 7.46 -10.68 1.07
C LEU A 45 8.37 -9.44 1.08
N ALA A 46 9.50 -9.54 1.77
CA ALA A 46 10.52 -8.49 1.80
C ALA A 46 11.20 -8.32 0.43
N ASP A 47 11.32 -9.39 -0.36
CA ASP A 47 11.74 -9.32 -1.75
C ASP A 47 10.61 -8.79 -2.63
N PHE A 48 10.93 -7.82 -3.50
CA PHE A 48 9.91 -7.17 -4.33
C PHE A 48 9.35 -8.11 -5.42
N ALA A 49 10.16 -9.00 -5.97
CA ALA A 49 9.67 -9.97 -6.97
C ALA A 49 8.65 -10.93 -6.35
N ASP A 50 8.95 -11.48 -5.18
CA ASP A 50 8.01 -12.34 -4.43
C ASP A 50 6.72 -11.58 -4.06
N TYR A 51 6.85 -10.32 -3.65
CA TYR A 51 5.69 -9.44 -3.38
C TYR A 51 4.86 -9.21 -4.64
N ASN A 52 5.50 -8.94 -5.77
CA ASN A 52 4.81 -8.70 -7.04
C ASN A 52 4.05 -9.95 -7.51
N ASP A 53 4.63 -11.14 -7.36
CA ASP A 53 3.96 -12.41 -7.66
C ASP A 53 2.74 -12.64 -6.75
N PHE A 54 2.82 -12.23 -5.49
CA PHE A 54 1.69 -12.32 -4.56
C PHE A 54 0.51 -11.42 -4.94
N LEU A 55 0.72 -10.35 -5.70
CA LEU A 55 -0.37 -9.47 -6.14
C LEU A 55 -1.40 -10.21 -7.02
N GLU A 56 -0.97 -11.18 -7.81
CA GLU A 56 -1.89 -12.05 -8.56
C GLU A 56 -2.77 -12.87 -7.61
N VAL A 57 -2.17 -13.43 -6.55
CA VAL A 57 -2.93 -14.13 -5.49
C VAL A 57 -3.92 -13.21 -4.79
N ALA A 58 -3.54 -11.97 -4.55
CA ALA A 58 -4.44 -10.98 -3.94
C ALA A 58 -5.61 -10.62 -4.86
N GLU A 59 -5.38 -10.45 -6.15
CA GLU A 59 -6.44 -10.20 -7.15
C GLU A 59 -7.40 -11.40 -7.28
N ASP A 60 -6.86 -12.62 -7.38
CA ASP A 60 -7.66 -13.84 -7.40
C ASP A 60 -8.52 -13.97 -6.13
N THR A 61 -7.98 -13.59 -4.98
CA THR A 61 -8.72 -13.61 -3.70
C THR A 61 -9.89 -12.62 -3.72
N VAL A 62 -9.69 -11.42 -4.26
CA VAL A 62 -10.78 -10.45 -4.44
C VAL A 62 -11.89 -11.02 -5.32
N ALA A 63 -11.53 -11.71 -6.41
CA ALA A 63 -12.48 -12.36 -7.30
C ALA A 63 -13.22 -13.54 -6.63
N GLU A 64 -12.50 -14.40 -5.90
CA GLU A 64 -13.08 -15.54 -5.18
C GLU A 64 -14.07 -15.13 -4.07
N LEU A 65 -13.88 -13.95 -3.49
CA LEU A 65 -14.79 -13.37 -2.50
C LEU A 65 -15.95 -12.56 -3.11
N ASP A 66 -16.10 -12.57 -4.43
CA ASP A 66 -17.10 -11.76 -5.17
C ASP A 66 -16.97 -10.24 -4.91
N LEU A 67 -15.74 -9.76 -4.71
CA LEU A 67 -15.45 -8.36 -4.42
C LEU A 67 -14.87 -7.57 -5.61
N GLU A 68 -14.83 -8.16 -6.80
CA GLU A 68 -14.47 -7.45 -8.03
C GLU A 68 -15.42 -6.26 -8.26
N GLY A 69 -14.85 -5.10 -8.58
CA GLY A 69 -15.63 -3.87 -8.73
C GLY A 69 -16.14 -3.27 -7.42
N VAL A 70 -15.87 -3.90 -6.27
CA VAL A 70 -16.24 -3.42 -4.94
C VAL A 70 -15.00 -2.93 -4.17
N ILE A 71 -13.96 -3.75 -4.16
CA ILE A 71 -12.67 -3.44 -3.50
C ILE A 71 -11.54 -3.75 -4.48
N GLN A 72 -10.57 -2.85 -4.56
CA GLN A 72 -9.30 -3.12 -5.24
C GLN A 72 -8.13 -3.13 -4.25
N VAL A 73 -7.06 -3.82 -4.61
CA VAL A 73 -5.81 -3.86 -3.86
C VAL A 73 -4.76 -3.02 -4.59
N ALA A 74 -4.30 -1.95 -3.95
CA ALA A 74 -3.18 -1.17 -4.43
C ALA A 74 -1.89 -1.62 -3.74
N SER A 75 -0.77 -1.53 -4.44
CA SER A 75 0.52 -2.08 -4.03
C SER A 75 1.51 -1.01 -3.58
N PHE A 76 2.13 -1.25 -2.42
CA PHE A 76 3.23 -0.45 -1.88
C PHE A 76 4.31 -1.37 -1.32
N HIS A 77 5.56 -1.06 -1.62
CA HIS A 77 6.70 -1.85 -1.16
C HIS A 77 7.94 -0.96 -1.02
N PRO A 78 8.86 -1.24 -0.07
CA PRO A 78 10.09 -0.45 0.07
C PRO A 78 10.95 -0.35 -1.20
N ASP A 79 10.96 -1.43 -2.00
CA ASP A 79 11.75 -1.54 -3.23
C ASP A 79 10.87 -1.52 -4.50
N TYR A 80 9.69 -0.90 -4.42
CA TYR A 80 8.78 -0.86 -5.57
C TYR A 80 9.47 -0.32 -6.82
N GLN A 81 9.28 -1.00 -7.94
CA GLN A 81 9.79 -0.62 -9.25
C GLN A 81 8.72 -0.81 -10.30
N PHE A 82 8.41 0.26 -11.03
CA PHE A 82 7.50 0.18 -12.17
C PHE A 82 8.15 -0.59 -13.32
N ASP A 83 7.34 -1.32 -14.08
CA ASP A 83 7.80 -2.00 -15.28
C ASP A 83 8.43 -1.01 -16.28
N GLY A 84 9.56 -1.41 -16.83
CA GLY A 84 10.33 -0.56 -17.76
C GLY A 84 11.12 0.57 -17.11
N SER A 85 11.04 0.78 -15.79
CA SER A 85 11.86 1.75 -15.06
C SER A 85 13.19 1.18 -14.59
N GLN A 86 14.12 2.06 -14.20
CA GLN A 86 15.34 1.66 -13.50
C GLN A 86 15.11 1.68 -11.99
N PRO A 87 15.86 0.89 -11.18
CA PRO A 87 15.68 0.85 -9.72
C PRO A 87 15.86 2.20 -9.03
N ASP A 88 16.68 3.08 -9.58
CA ASP A 88 17.00 4.41 -9.05
C ASP A 88 16.11 5.52 -9.60
N ASP A 89 15.16 5.21 -10.48
CA ASP A 89 14.20 6.19 -10.97
C ASP A 89 13.35 6.72 -9.81
N ILE A 90 13.40 8.03 -9.57
CA ILE A 90 12.71 8.67 -8.44
C ILE A 90 11.18 8.48 -8.52
N GLY A 91 10.62 8.32 -9.70
CA GLY A 91 9.20 8.03 -9.92
C GLY A 91 8.71 6.76 -9.22
N ASN A 92 9.59 5.78 -9.00
CA ASN A 92 9.26 4.55 -8.27
C ASN A 92 8.85 4.83 -6.81
N ALA A 93 9.34 5.93 -6.24
CA ALA A 93 9.04 6.32 -4.87
C ALA A 93 7.56 6.68 -4.64
N THR A 94 6.76 6.92 -5.68
CA THR A 94 5.31 7.11 -5.55
C THR A 94 4.62 5.93 -4.89
N ASN A 95 5.13 4.71 -5.10
CA ASN A 95 4.59 3.46 -4.55
C ASN A 95 5.54 2.81 -3.52
N ARG A 96 6.55 3.52 -3.05
CA ARG A 96 7.44 3.05 -1.99
C ARG A 96 6.91 3.41 -0.62
N SER A 97 6.86 2.43 0.25
CA SER A 97 6.42 2.50 1.64
C SER A 97 7.54 2.03 2.58
N PRO A 98 7.50 2.35 3.89
CA PRO A 98 8.49 1.87 4.86
C PRO A 98 8.52 0.33 5.00
N TYR A 99 7.37 -0.31 4.83
CA TYR A 99 7.18 -1.77 4.91
C TYR A 99 6.31 -2.24 3.74
N PRO A 100 6.42 -3.52 3.31
CA PRO A 100 5.48 -4.09 2.35
C PRO A 100 4.05 -3.89 2.82
N THR A 101 3.18 -3.41 1.95
CA THR A 101 1.80 -3.02 2.30
C THR A 101 0.85 -3.33 1.16
N LEU A 102 -0.30 -3.92 1.50
CA LEU A 102 -1.44 -4.07 0.61
C LEU A 102 -2.51 -3.03 1.02
N HIS A 103 -2.87 -2.15 0.11
CA HIS A 103 -3.84 -1.10 0.36
C HIS A 103 -5.20 -1.48 -0.21
N LEU A 104 -6.14 -1.81 0.65
CA LEU A 104 -7.50 -2.20 0.30
C LEU A 104 -8.37 -0.95 0.17
N ILE A 105 -8.88 -0.68 -1.02
CA ILE A 105 -9.63 0.56 -1.34
C ILE A 105 -10.99 0.19 -1.92
N ARG A 106 -12.05 0.86 -1.45
CA ARG A 106 -13.37 0.77 -2.07
C ARG A 106 -13.38 1.42 -3.43
N GLU A 107 -13.87 0.74 -4.45
CA GLU A 107 -14.03 1.29 -5.80
C GLU A 107 -14.92 2.54 -5.81
N GLU A 108 -15.99 2.57 -5.01
CA GLU A 108 -16.85 3.76 -4.91
C GLU A 108 -16.12 4.98 -4.32
N SER A 109 -15.13 4.78 -3.45
CA SER A 109 -14.32 5.87 -2.90
C SER A 109 -13.40 6.46 -3.95
N ILE A 110 -12.85 5.60 -4.82
CA ILE A 110 -12.06 6.03 -5.98
C ILE A 110 -12.92 6.82 -6.96
N ALA A 111 -14.11 6.31 -7.30
CA ALA A 111 -15.03 6.99 -8.19
C ALA A 111 -15.41 8.39 -7.69
N ARG A 112 -15.73 8.53 -6.39
CA ARG A 112 -16.00 9.83 -5.77
C ARG A 112 -14.80 10.76 -5.81
N ALA A 113 -13.59 10.25 -5.58
CA ALA A 113 -12.38 11.05 -5.64
C ALA A 113 -12.11 11.56 -7.06
N VAL A 114 -12.29 10.73 -8.08
CA VAL A 114 -12.15 11.11 -9.49
C VAL A 114 -13.19 12.15 -9.90
N GLU A 115 -14.45 12.02 -9.47
CA GLU A 115 -15.49 13.02 -9.70
C GLU A 115 -15.17 14.37 -9.04
N ALA A 116 -14.61 14.35 -7.82
CA ALA A 116 -14.23 15.57 -7.09
C ALA A 116 -13.00 16.26 -7.69
N PHE A 117 -12.14 15.52 -8.38
CA PHE A 117 -10.92 16.01 -9.02
C PHE A 117 -10.93 15.66 -10.52
N PRO A 118 -11.57 16.47 -11.38
CA PRO A 118 -11.70 16.18 -12.82
C PRO A 118 -10.36 16.02 -13.55
N GLU A 119 -9.28 16.55 -12.97
CA GLU A 119 -7.90 16.45 -13.47
C GLU A 119 -7.08 15.47 -12.63
N ALA A 120 -7.65 14.28 -12.32
CA ALA A 120 -6.96 13.26 -11.51
C ALA A 120 -5.58 12.86 -12.07
N GLU A 121 -5.37 12.97 -13.39
CA GLU A 121 -4.09 12.76 -14.05
C GLU A 121 -3.01 13.72 -13.56
N THR A 122 -3.37 14.94 -13.17
CA THR A 122 -2.42 15.95 -12.66
C THR A 122 -1.89 15.60 -11.27
N ILE A 123 -2.59 14.75 -10.50
CA ILE A 123 -2.12 14.27 -9.19
C ILE A 123 -0.83 13.47 -9.36
N TYR A 124 -0.81 12.55 -10.31
CA TYR A 124 0.40 11.76 -10.61
C TYR A 124 1.56 12.65 -11.05
N GLU A 125 1.33 13.58 -11.97
CA GLU A 125 2.34 14.53 -12.45
C GLU A 125 2.88 15.41 -11.29
N THR A 126 1.99 15.89 -10.42
CA THR A 126 2.36 16.68 -9.24
C THR A 126 3.20 15.86 -8.27
N ASN A 127 2.86 14.58 -8.05
CA ASN A 127 3.64 13.68 -7.20
C ASN A 127 5.04 13.44 -7.77
N ILE A 128 5.16 13.19 -9.07
CA ILE A 128 6.47 13.04 -9.74
C ILE A 128 7.30 14.32 -9.60
N ALA A 129 6.73 15.50 -9.90
CA ALA A 129 7.43 16.77 -9.77
C ALA A 129 7.89 17.03 -8.31
N THR A 130 7.10 16.63 -7.33
CA THR A 130 7.45 16.74 -5.91
C THR A 130 8.64 15.84 -5.57
N LEU A 131 8.65 14.60 -6.06
CA LEU A 131 9.74 13.65 -5.87
C LEU A 131 11.03 14.11 -6.55
N GLU A 132 10.94 14.63 -7.78
CA GLU A 132 12.08 15.19 -8.50
C GLU A 132 12.70 16.37 -7.74
N LYS A 133 11.86 17.26 -7.16
CA LYS A 133 12.31 18.37 -6.34
C LYS A 133 12.94 17.92 -5.02
N LEU A 134 12.40 16.88 -4.40
CA LEU A 134 12.94 16.27 -3.19
C LEU A 134 14.29 15.60 -3.46
N GLY A 135 14.42 14.92 -4.59
CA GLY A 135 15.59 14.17 -5.01
C GLY A 135 15.82 12.88 -4.21
N ALA A 136 16.76 12.08 -4.67
CA ALA A 136 17.10 10.79 -4.04
C ALA A 136 17.57 10.96 -2.59
N ASP A 137 18.36 11.99 -2.29
CA ASP A 137 18.87 12.25 -0.94
C ASP A 137 17.75 12.66 0.03
N GLY A 138 16.81 13.48 -0.44
CA GLY A 138 15.64 13.89 0.34
C GLY A 138 14.72 12.71 0.62
N TRP A 139 14.47 11.86 -0.36
CA TRP A 139 13.71 10.62 -0.19
C TRP A 139 14.37 9.69 0.82
N ALA A 140 15.68 9.43 0.67
CA ALA A 140 16.44 8.61 1.61
C ALA A 140 16.41 9.16 3.05
N ALA A 141 16.43 10.48 3.20
CA ALA A 141 16.31 11.12 4.52
C ALA A 141 14.94 10.87 5.17
N LEU A 142 13.84 10.97 4.39
CA LEU A 142 12.50 10.64 4.88
C LEU A 142 12.38 9.18 5.31
N GLN A 143 12.92 8.25 4.53
CA GLN A 143 12.91 6.84 4.88
C GLN A 143 13.71 6.55 6.17
N ARG A 144 14.86 7.21 6.36
CA ARG A 144 15.61 7.09 7.63
C ARG A 144 14.80 7.62 8.80
N GLN A 145 14.16 8.78 8.66
CA GLN A 145 13.32 9.35 9.70
C GLN A 145 12.19 8.39 10.10
N CYS A 146 11.50 7.77 9.14
CA CYS A 146 10.45 6.79 9.44
C CYS A 146 10.97 5.62 10.29
N ARG A 147 12.18 5.13 10.01
CA ARG A 147 12.79 4.04 10.81
C ARG A 147 13.16 4.52 12.20
N ASP A 148 13.79 5.68 12.31
CA ASP A 148 14.18 6.27 13.60
C ASP A 148 12.97 6.52 14.50
N ASP A 149 11.87 7.02 13.93
CA ASP A 149 10.61 7.25 14.65
C ASP A 149 10.00 5.93 15.14
N ALA A 150 10.06 4.86 14.32
CA ALA A 150 9.57 3.54 14.71
C ALA A 150 10.41 2.93 15.86
N ASP A 151 11.73 3.07 15.79
CA ASP A 151 12.65 2.59 16.83
C ASP A 151 12.45 3.35 18.15
N GLN A 152 12.24 4.67 18.09
CA GLN A 152 11.92 5.47 19.26
C GLN A 152 10.56 5.08 19.89
N ALA A 153 9.55 4.83 19.07
CA ALA A 153 8.25 4.39 19.55
C ALA A 153 8.34 3.01 20.23
N ALA A 154 9.14 2.08 19.68
CA ALA A 154 9.37 0.76 20.28
C ALA A 154 10.10 0.84 21.62
N THR A 155 11.07 1.76 21.77
CA THR A 155 11.83 1.95 23.02
C THR A 155 11.04 2.76 24.06
N GLY A 156 10.17 3.67 23.65
CA GLY A 156 9.32 4.48 24.55
C GLY A 156 8.10 3.72 25.10
N ALA A 157 7.74 2.58 24.52
CA ALA A 157 6.64 1.71 24.97
C ALA A 157 7.07 0.65 26.00
N ALA A 158 8.35 0.59 26.34
CA ALA A 158 8.93 -0.34 27.30
C ALA A 158 8.83 0.18 28.75
#